data_38d3d01a8ffe9dc502d5c019c4bbadda
#
_entry.id   38d3d01a8ffe9dc502d5c019c4bbadda
#
_cell.length_a   1.000
_cell.length_b   1.000
_cell.length_c   1.000
_cell.angle_alpha   90.00
_cell.angle_beta   90.00
_cell.angle_gamma   90.00
#
_symmetry.space_group_name_H-M   'P 1'
#
loop_
_entity.id
_entity.type
_entity.pdbx_description
1 polymer ?
#
loop_
_entity_poly.entity_id
_entity_poly.type
_entity_poly.pdbx_seq_one_letter_code
_entity_poly.pdbx_strand_id
1 'polypeptide(L)'
;MAYNTKNILTDAGSLPIPQVWDATLDDYQPMTKEVAVESNACYGSDTITRPANTTAYAAGDVISTAGGEVLEFANFGAADDVICITQVSMMIAQNATPPGSAGYRVHFYNAAPTAIADSAAYNLPSGDRAKSLKFVDIGIPADNGDTVEVVASNVNLYIKLAGTSLYAIVNAKGTDTPTSAAVYTIEVWGVKM
;
A
#
# COMPACT_ATOMS: atom_id res chain seq x y z
N MET A 1 10.83 -27.42 48.84
CA MET A 1 10.16 -27.04 47.56
C MET A 1 8.87 -27.81 47.48
N ALA A 2 7.74 -27.11 47.43
CA ALA A 2 6.46 -27.77 47.17
C ALA A 2 6.39 -28.10 45.68
N TYR A 3 6.26 -29.40 45.38
CA TYR A 3 5.97 -29.81 43.99
C TYR A 3 4.55 -29.39 43.65
N ASN A 4 4.39 -28.65 42.56
CA ASN A 4 3.08 -28.33 42.07
C ASN A 4 2.44 -29.59 41.44
N THR A 5 1.43 -30.13 42.15
CA THR A 5 0.75 -31.37 41.76
C THR A 5 -0.51 -31.13 40.94
N LYS A 6 -0.59 -29.98 40.24
CA LYS A 6 -1.74 -29.69 39.42
C LYS A 6 -1.79 -30.61 38.20
N ASN A 7 -3.00 -31.01 37.84
CA ASN A 7 -3.24 -32.00 36.77
C ASN A 7 -2.78 -31.47 35.40
N ILE A 8 -2.08 -32.30 34.68
CA ILE A 8 -1.82 -32.07 33.26
C ILE A 8 -3.12 -32.21 32.50
N LEU A 9 -3.50 -31.16 31.77
CA LEU A 9 -4.67 -31.21 30.89
C LEU A 9 -4.38 -32.16 29.73
N THR A 10 -5.39 -32.96 29.40
CA THR A 10 -5.34 -33.89 28.27
C THR A 10 -6.52 -33.62 27.34
N ASP A 11 -6.33 -33.96 26.05
CA ASP A 11 -7.43 -33.99 25.10
C ASP A 11 -8.35 -35.20 25.31
N ALA A 12 -9.39 -35.31 24.49
CA ALA A 12 -10.33 -36.44 24.55
C ALA A 12 -9.68 -37.81 24.28
N GLY A 13 -8.48 -37.86 23.73
CA GLY A 13 -7.65 -39.05 23.50
C GLY A 13 -6.65 -39.29 24.61
N SER A 14 -6.71 -38.56 25.71
CA SER A 14 -5.78 -38.63 26.86
C SER A 14 -4.31 -38.30 26.52
N LEU A 15 -4.06 -37.59 25.43
CA LEU A 15 -2.73 -37.07 25.11
C LEU A 15 -2.49 -35.73 25.86
N PRO A 16 -1.26 -35.52 26.42
CA PRO A 16 -0.94 -34.26 27.06
C PRO A 16 -1.08 -33.10 26.09
N ILE A 17 -1.86 -32.09 26.47
CA ILE A 17 -1.96 -30.84 25.73
C ILE A 17 -0.77 -29.95 26.10
N PRO A 18 -0.04 -29.34 25.16
CA PRO A 18 0.97 -28.35 25.50
C PRO A 18 0.38 -27.23 26.37
N GLN A 19 1.07 -26.89 27.44
CA GLN A 19 0.60 -25.94 28.45
C GLN A 19 1.68 -24.90 28.74
N VAL A 20 1.23 -23.71 29.12
CA VAL A 20 2.09 -22.65 29.63
C VAL A 20 1.64 -22.29 31.05
N TRP A 21 2.61 -22.02 31.92
CA TRP A 21 2.31 -21.54 33.28
C TRP A 21 1.85 -20.08 33.23
N ASP A 22 0.65 -19.84 33.72
CA ASP A 22 0.12 -18.49 33.96
C ASP A 22 0.34 -18.09 35.43
N ALA A 23 1.27 -17.19 35.67
CA ALA A 23 1.60 -16.72 36.97
C ALA A 23 0.49 -15.90 37.66
N THR A 24 -0.46 -15.34 36.88
CA THR A 24 -1.60 -14.57 37.38
C THR A 24 -2.68 -15.49 37.93
N LEU A 25 -2.89 -16.61 37.26
CA LEU A 25 -3.88 -17.61 37.68
C LEU A 25 -3.28 -18.69 38.59
N ASP A 26 -1.97 -18.68 38.77
CA ASP A 26 -1.22 -19.73 39.48
C ASP A 26 -1.58 -21.14 39.01
N ASP A 27 -1.73 -21.29 37.70
CA ASP A 27 -2.12 -22.55 37.06
C ASP A 27 -1.52 -22.74 35.66
N TYR A 28 -1.50 -24.00 35.18
CA TYR A 28 -1.19 -24.33 33.80
C TYR A 28 -2.39 -24.09 32.90
N GLN A 29 -2.21 -23.28 31.89
CA GLN A 29 -3.22 -23.04 30.87
C GLN A 29 -2.90 -23.84 29.62
N PRO A 30 -3.93 -24.37 28.92
CA PRO A 30 -3.69 -24.97 27.60
C PRO A 30 -2.99 -23.92 26.75
N MET A 31 -1.90 -24.30 26.09
CA MET A 31 -1.42 -23.52 24.96
C MET A 31 -2.49 -23.61 23.86
N THR A 32 -3.55 -22.82 23.99
CA THR A 32 -4.34 -22.47 22.85
C THR A 32 -3.34 -21.80 21.90
N LYS A 33 -3.00 -22.48 20.83
CA LYS A 33 -2.32 -21.87 19.72
C LYS A 33 -3.33 -20.90 19.07
N GLU A 34 -3.63 -19.79 19.70
CA GLU A 34 -3.75 -18.57 18.98
C GLU A 34 -2.34 -18.26 18.46
N VAL A 35 -1.91 -18.99 17.45
CA VAL A 35 -1.13 -18.38 16.43
C VAL A 35 -2.14 -17.37 15.86
N ALA A 36 -2.18 -16.18 16.45
CA ALA A 36 -2.47 -15.02 15.67
C ALA A 36 -1.47 -15.14 14.52
N VAL A 37 -1.93 -15.69 13.42
CA VAL A 37 -1.28 -15.47 12.14
C VAL A 37 -1.52 -13.97 11.97
N GLU A 38 -0.66 -13.17 12.58
CA GLU A 38 -0.55 -11.77 12.22
C GLU A 38 -0.39 -11.85 10.70
N SER A 39 -1.44 -11.42 10.02
CA SER A 39 -1.38 -11.38 8.56
C SER A 39 -0.24 -10.44 8.24
N ASN A 40 0.89 -10.97 7.82
CA ASN A 40 2.00 -10.15 7.36
C ASN A 40 1.65 -9.42 6.05
N ALA A 41 0.46 -9.68 5.50
CA ALA A 41 -0.03 -9.01 4.32
C ALA A 41 -0.43 -7.56 4.65
N CYS A 42 0.14 -6.65 3.90
CA CYS A 42 -0.20 -5.23 3.92
C CYS A 42 -0.98 -4.90 2.65
N TYR A 43 -2.05 -4.15 2.79
CA TYR A 43 -2.87 -3.68 1.67
C TYR A 43 -3.31 -2.25 1.92
N GLY A 44 -3.27 -1.43 0.89
CA GLY A 44 -3.83 -0.08 0.90
C GLY A 44 -4.39 0.28 -0.46
N SER A 45 -5.45 1.07 -0.44
CA SER A 45 -6.09 1.61 -1.63
C SER A 45 -6.47 3.06 -1.38
N ASP A 46 -6.24 3.91 -2.37
CA ASP A 46 -6.68 5.30 -2.33
C ASP A 46 -6.96 5.80 -3.75
N THR A 47 -7.70 6.91 -3.86
CA THR A 47 -8.21 7.42 -5.12
C THR A 47 -7.91 8.89 -5.33
N ILE A 48 -7.62 9.27 -6.57
CA ILE A 48 -7.53 10.66 -7.02
C ILE A 48 -8.62 10.91 -8.05
N THR A 49 -9.39 11.97 -7.88
CA THR A 49 -10.29 12.47 -8.93
C THR A 49 -9.66 13.71 -9.55
N ARG A 50 -9.25 13.59 -10.81
CA ARG A 50 -8.67 14.73 -11.52
C ARG A 50 -9.71 15.84 -11.80
N PRO A 51 -9.25 17.07 -12.10
CA PRO A 51 -10.16 18.17 -12.47
C PRO A 51 -11.06 17.83 -13.67
N ALA A 52 -12.22 18.46 -13.74
CA ALA A 52 -13.20 18.28 -14.81
C ALA A 52 -12.75 19.00 -16.10
N ASN A 53 -11.65 18.55 -16.68
CA ASN A 53 -11.11 19.00 -17.96
C ASN A 53 -10.47 17.82 -18.72
N THR A 54 -10.09 18.05 -19.97
CA THR A 54 -9.42 17.06 -20.83
C THR A 54 -8.00 17.50 -21.21
N THR A 55 -7.35 18.31 -20.36
CA THR A 55 -5.97 18.74 -20.59
C THR A 55 -5.07 17.52 -20.59
N ALA A 56 -4.31 17.36 -21.65
CA ALA A 56 -3.32 16.30 -21.76
C ALA A 56 -2.16 16.54 -20.78
N TYR A 57 -1.70 15.47 -20.17
CA TYR A 57 -0.45 15.50 -19.39
C TYR A 57 0.76 15.51 -20.34
N ALA A 58 1.82 16.17 -19.93
CA ALA A 58 3.16 15.91 -20.47
C ALA A 58 3.86 14.80 -19.66
N ALA A 59 4.89 14.20 -20.21
CA ALA A 59 5.69 13.24 -19.50
C ALA A 59 6.32 13.88 -18.26
N GLY A 60 6.03 13.32 -17.09
CA GLY A 60 6.45 13.83 -15.79
C GLY A 60 5.40 14.66 -15.06
N ASP A 61 4.27 14.99 -15.68
CA ASP A 61 3.20 15.71 -15.02
C ASP A 61 2.51 14.85 -13.96
N VAL A 62 2.18 15.46 -12.84
CA VAL A 62 1.50 14.80 -11.72
C VAL A 62 0.01 14.66 -12.01
N ILE A 63 -0.52 13.50 -11.66
CA ILE A 63 -1.95 13.21 -11.64
C ILE A 63 -2.47 13.51 -10.24
N SER A 64 -3.34 14.50 -10.12
CA SER A 64 -3.82 14.97 -8.83
C SER A 64 -5.16 15.71 -8.94
N THR A 65 -5.62 16.28 -7.85
CA THR A 65 -6.68 17.28 -7.86
C THR A 65 -6.15 18.66 -8.26
N ALA A 66 -7.01 19.61 -8.54
CA ALA A 66 -6.61 20.99 -8.92
C ALA A 66 -5.73 21.65 -7.85
N GLY A 67 -5.96 21.37 -6.58
CA GLY A 67 -5.18 21.91 -5.46
C GLY A 67 -3.97 21.07 -5.08
N GLY A 68 -3.80 19.94 -5.70
CA GLY A 68 -2.83 18.93 -5.30
C GLY A 68 -3.41 17.99 -4.22
N GLU A 69 -3.14 16.71 -4.37
CA GLU A 69 -3.50 15.68 -3.42
C GLU A 69 -2.37 14.65 -3.32
N VAL A 70 -2.22 14.05 -2.16
CA VAL A 70 -1.26 12.98 -1.90
C VAL A 70 -2.06 11.74 -1.53
N LEU A 71 -1.82 10.65 -2.22
CA LEU A 71 -2.41 9.37 -1.86
C LEU A 71 -1.92 8.95 -0.48
N GLU A 72 -2.84 8.49 0.36
CA GLU A 72 -2.55 7.95 1.69
C GLU A 72 -3.10 6.52 1.83
N PHE A 73 -2.21 5.56 1.93
CA PHE A 73 -2.55 4.19 2.27
C PHE A 73 -2.50 4.05 3.80
N ALA A 74 -3.63 4.37 4.44
CA ALA A 74 -3.75 4.36 5.90
C ALA A 74 -3.68 2.93 6.47
N ASN A 75 -3.12 2.80 7.66
CA ASN A 75 -2.95 1.50 8.35
C ASN A 75 -2.21 0.45 7.50
N PHE A 76 -1.26 0.90 6.69
CA PHE A 76 -0.46 0.02 5.83
C PHE A 76 0.51 -0.86 6.63
N GLY A 77 0.90 -0.45 7.82
CA GLY A 77 1.73 -1.18 8.76
C GLY A 77 1.87 -0.44 10.10
N ALA A 78 2.81 -0.83 10.92
CA ALA A 78 3.20 -0.09 12.11
C ALA A 78 4.43 0.79 11.84
N ALA A 79 4.69 1.77 12.73
CA ALA A 79 5.92 2.55 12.68
C ALA A 79 7.13 1.62 12.77
N ASP A 80 8.16 1.93 12.01
CA ASP A 80 9.40 1.17 11.88
C ASP A 80 9.28 -0.20 11.18
N ASP A 81 8.08 -0.62 10.75
CA ASP A 81 7.93 -1.84 9.95
C ASP A 81 8.72 -1.73 8.66
N VAL A 82 9.39 -2.83 8.33
CA VAL A 82 9.98 -3.03 7.00
C VAL A 82 9.00 -3.86 6.18
N ILE A 83 8.55 -3.30 5.07
CA ILE A 83 7.56 -3.94 4.19
C ILE A 83 8.20 -4.14 2.81
N CYS A 84 8.02 -5.33 2.26
CA CYS A 84 8.29 -5.61 0.86
C CYS A 84 7.01 -5.36 0.06
N ILE A 85 6.96 -4.29 -0.73
CA ILE A 85 5.89 -4.07 -1.71
C ILE A 85 6.06 -5.11 -2.82
N THR A 86 5.02 -5.90 -3.04
CA THR A 86 5.01 -7.01 -4.01
C THR A 86 4.23 -6.67 -5.26
N GLN A 87 3.22 -5.81 -5.16
CA GLN A 87 2.38 -5.41 -6.27
C GLN A 87 1.89 -3.97 -6.11
N VAL A 88 1.79 -3.29 -7.24
CA VAL A 88 1.10 -2.00 -7.38
C VAL A 88 0.17 -2.10 -8.56
N SER A 89 -1.11 -1.76 -8.39
CA SER A 89 -2.06 -1.65 -9.49
C SER A 89 -2.64 -0.26 -9.57
N MET A 90 -3.12 0.09 -10.75
CA MET A 90 -3.87 1.30 -10.99
C MET A 90 -5.04 1.00 -11.91
N MET A 91 -6.21 1.44 -11.48
CA MET A 91 -7.44 1.44 -12.28
C MET A 91 -7.84 2.88 -12.61
N ILE A 92 -8.30 3.11 -13.80
CA ILE A 92 -8.80 4.42 -14.24
C ILE A 92 -10.22 4.23 -14.76
N ALA A 93 -11.16 4.99 -14.20
CA ALA A 93 -12.57 4.97 -14.60
C ALA A 93 -12.74 5.67 -15.95
N GLN A 94 -12.49 4.96 -17.03
CA GLN A 94 -12.69 5.39 -18.43
C GLN A 94 -12.75 4.21 -19.38
N ASN A 95 -13.40 4.40 -20.54
CA ASN A 95 -13.77 3.33 -21.48
C ASN A 95 -12.66 2.94 -22.47
N ALA A 96 -11.49 3.55 -22.38
CA ALA A 96 -10.36 3.23 -23.27
C ALA A 96 -9.05 3.67 -22.64
N THR A 97 -7.95 3.03 -23.03
CA THR A 97 -6.60 3.47 -22.62
C THR A 97 -6.39 4.93 -23.06
N PRO A 98 -5.89 5.83 -22.15
CA PRO A 98 -5.66 7.22 -22.52
C PRO A 98 -4.73 7.32 -23.73
N PRO A 99 -5.11 8.06 -24.79
CA PRO A 99 -4.23 8.28 -25.93
C PRO A 99 -2.89 8.89 -25.51
N GLY A 100 -1.80 8.37 -26.03
CA GLY A 100 -0.44 8.83 -25.72
C GLY A 100 0.13 8.28 -24.43
N SER A 101 -0.58 7.40 -23.70
CA SER A 101 -0.07 6.79 -22.48
C SER A 101 1.18 5.98 -22.73
N ALA A 102 2.21 6.22 -21.91
CA ALA A 102 3.42 5.42 -21.83
C ALA A 102 3.55 4.76 -20.42
N GLY A 103 2.44 4.69 -19.70
CA GLY A 103 2.38 4.21 -18.32
C GLY A 103 2.59 5.33 -17.31
N TYR A 104 2.77 4.93 -16.08
CA TYR A 104 2.83 5.86 -14.94
C TYR A 104 3.99 5.52 -14.02
N ARG A 105 4.31 6.46 -13.12
CA ARG A 105 5.28 6.26 -12.05
C ARG A 105 4.65 6.62 -10.73
N VAL A 106 4.73 5.69 -9.77
CA VAL A 106 4.25 5.87 -8.40
C VAL A 106 5.46 6.11 -7.50
N HIS A 107 5.56 7.32 -6.94
CA HIS A 107 6.61 7.70 -6.00
C HIS A 107 6.12 7.50 -4.59
N PHE A 108 6.82 6.70 -3.80
CA PHE A 108 6.46 6.38 -2.42
C PHE A 108 7.19 7.24 -1.40
N TYR A 109 6.49 7.53 -0.29
CA TYR A 109 7.00 8.34 0.82
C TYR A 109 6.59 7.72 2.16
N ASN A 110 7.46 7.83 3.16
CA ASN A 110 7.17 7.36 4.52
C ASN A 110 6.47 8.39 5.41
N ALA A 111 6.27 9.60 4.92
CA ALA A 111 5.46 10.65 5.54
C ALA A 111 4.90 11.53 4.42
N ALA A 112 3.78 12.20 4.66
CA ALA A 112 3.11 13.01 3.65
C ALA A 112 4.08 14.04 3.03
N PRO A 113 4.33 13.97 1.69
CA PRO A 113 5.11 14.97 0.99
C PRO A 113 4.28 16.24 0.73
N THR A 114 4.94 17.27 0.21
CA THR A 114 4.24 18.44 -0.30
C THR A 114 3.39 18.05 -1.51
N ALA A 115 2.10 18.35 -1.47
CA ALA A 115 1.19 18.08 -2.57
C ALA A 115 1.58 18.89 -3.83
N ILE A 116 1.41 18.27 -5.00
CA ILE A 116 1.68 18.88 -6.31
C ILE A 116 0.36 18.90 -7.07
N ALA A 117 0.00 20.05 -7.63
CA ALA A 117 -1.24 20.24 -8.37
C ALA A 117 -1.27 19.35 -9.64
N ASP A 118 -2.50 19.04 -10.10
CA ASP A 118 -2.72 18.32 -11.35
C ASP A 118 -2.01 19.00 -12.53
N SER A 119 -1.47 18.23 -13.43
CA SER A 119 -0.74 18.68 -14.62
C SER A 119 0.49 19.57 -14.35
N ALA A 120 0.94 19.67 -13.10
CA ALA A 120 2.22 20.29 -12.79
C ALA A 120 3.34 19.23 -12.89
N ALA A 121 4.50 19.67 -13.37
CA ALA A 121 5.65 18.76 -13.47
C ALA A 121 6.06 18.24 -12.08
N TYR A 122 6.30 16.94 -11.98
CA TYR A 122 6.78 16.34 -10.75
C TYR A 122 8.13 16.95 -10.36
N ASN A 123 8.19 17.47 -9.17
CA ASN A 123 9.40 18.01 -8.56
C ASN A 123 9.47 17.53 -7.11
N LEU A 124 10.58 16.93 -6.72
CA LEU A 124 10.83 16.54 -5.34
C LEU A 124 11.42 17.72 -4.55
N PRO A 125 10.63 18.43 -3.73
CA PRO A 125 11.12 19.54 -2.93
C PRO A 125 12.26 19.10 -2.00
N SER A 126 13.19 19.98 -1.72
CA SER A 126 14.34 19.67 -0.84
C SER A 126 13.92 19.21 0.55
N GLY A 127 12.82 19.76 1.08
CA GLY A 127 12.24 19.38 2.37
C GLY A 127 11.62 17.98 2.41
N ASP A 128 11.29 17.41 1.25
CA ASP A 128 10.66 16.08 1.16
C ASP A 128 11.65 14.96 0.82
N ARG A 129 12.92 15.29 0.58
CA ARG A 129 13.95 14.29 0.22
C ARG A 129 14.12 13.21 1.29
N ALA A 130 14.04 13.59 2.57
CA ALA A 130 14.15 12.64 3.67
C ALA A 130 12.92 11.71 3.81
N LYS A 131 11.77 12.11 3.26
CA LYS A 131 10.54 11.32 3.26
C LYS A 131 10.47 10.39 2.05
N SER A 132 11.15 10.74 0.96
CA SER A 132 11.12 9.99 -0.29
C SER A 132 11.80 8.63 -0.12
N LEU A 133 11.07 7.57 -0.46
CA LEU A 133 11.56 6.21 -0.41
C LEU A 133 12.12 5.81 -1.77
N LYS A 134 11.25 5.39 -2.66
CA LYS A 134 11.59 4.94 -4.02
C LYS A 134 10.36 5.11 -4.92
N PHE A 135 10.47 4.66 -6.16
CA PHE A 135 9.34 4.65 -7.08
C PHE A 135 9.17 3.28 -7.75
N VAL A 136 7.98 3.07 -8.28
CA VAL A 136 7.62 1.93 -9.13
C VAL A 136 7.09 2.47 -10.45
N ASP A 137 7.65 1.99 -11.56
CA ASP A 137 7.09 2.22 -12.88
C ASP A 137 6.02 1.17 -13.16
N ILE A 138 4.82 1.61 -13.50
CA ILE A 138 3.73 0.76 -13.95
C ILE A 138 3.51 0.99 -15.44
N GLY A 139 3.09 -0.05 -16.14
CA GLY A 139 2.98 -0.07 -17.60
C GLY A 139 1.82 0.74 -18.14
N ILE A 140 1.53 0.52 -19.43
CA ILE A 140 0.36 1.10 -20.09
C ILE A 140 -0.87 0.30 -19.64
N PRO A 141 -1.98 0.95 -19.24
CA PRO A 141 -3.20 0.26 -18.86
C PRO A 141 -3.81 -0.52 -20.02
N ALA A 142 -4.37 -1.69 -19.72
CA ALA A 142 -5.20 -2.45 -20.64
C ALA A 142 -6.65 -2.02 -20.51
N ASP A 143 -7.37 -2.03 -21.63
CA ASP A 143 -8.80 -1.74 -21.70
C ASP A 143 -9.60 -2.96 -21.22
N ASN A 144 -10.42 -2.76 -20.18
CA ASN A 144 -11.33 -3.76 -19.61
C ASN A 144 -12.80 -3.33 -19.75
N GLY A 145 -13.13 -2.45 -20.71
CA GLY A 145 -14.47 -1.88 -20.92
C GLY A 145 -14.64 -0.52 -20.23
N ASP A 146 -15.45 -0.41 -19.19
CA ASP A 146 -15.68 0.85 -18.47
C ASP A 146 -14.51 1.23 -17.52
N THR A 147 -13.47 0.44 -17.49
CA THR A 147 -12.27 0.65 -16.68
C THR A 147 -11.04 0.21 -17.45
N VAL A 148 -9.99 0.98 -17.36
CA VAL A 148 -8.68 0.54 -17.82
C VAL A 148 -7.81 0.24 -16.59
N GLU A 149 -7.00 -0.81 -16.67
CA GLU A 149 -6.23 -1.33 -15.54
C GLU A 149 -4.80 -1.64 -15.95
N VAL A 150 -3.89 -1.43 -15.02
CA VAL A 150 -2.51 -1.88 -15.12
C VAL A 150 -2.01 -2.40 -13.79
N VAL A 151 -1.27 -3.50 -13.83
CA VAL A 151 -0.69 -4.15 -12.66
C VAL A 151 0.81 -4.31 -12.85
N ALA A 152 1.59 -3.81 -11.90
CA ALA A 152 3.00 -4.16 -11.76
C ALA A 152 3.11 -5.22 -10.64
N SER A 153 3.37 -6.46 -11.01
CA SER A 153 3.61 -7.58 -10.10
C SER A 153 5.11 -7.83 -9.93
N ASN A 154 5.48 -8.55 -8.85
CA ASN A 154 6.88 -8.89 -8.52
C ASN A 154 7.78 -7.65 -8.34
N VAL A 155 7.22 -6.60 -7.73
CA VAL A 155 7.90 -5.30 -7.53
C VAL A 155 9.14 -5.44 -6.66
N ASN A 156 9.08 -6.23 -5.58
CA ASN A 156 10.19 -6.49 -4.63
C ASN A 156 10.85 -5.22 -4.10
N LEU A 157 10.04 -4.21 -3.76
CA LEU A 157 10.50 -2.94 -3.24
C LEU A 157 10.44 -2.92 -1.72
N TYR A 158 11.60 -2.89 -1.07
CA TYR A 158 11.69 -2.80 0.39
C TYR A 158 11.61 -1.33 0.82
N ILE A 159 10.67 -1.04 1.72
CA ILE A 159 10.45 0.26 2.33
C ILE A 159 10.42 0.14 3.85
N LYS A 160 10.77 1.24 4.53
CA LYS A 160 10.60 1.36 5.98
C LYS A 160 9.60 2.47 6.27
N LEU A 161 8.54 2.14 7.00
CA LEU A 161 7.53 3.11 7.41
C LEU A 161 8.08 4.00 8.55
N ALA A 162 7.74 5.29 8.54
CA ALA A 162 7.98 6.20 9.66
C ALA A 162 6.79 6.28 10.62
N GLY A 163 5.60 5.92 10.14
CA GLY A 163 4.33 5.88 10.87
C GLY A 163 3.50 4.70 10.42
N THR A 164 2.18 4.81 10.54
CA THR A 164 1.25 3.73 10.14
C THR A 164 0.79 3.82 8.69
N SER A 165 1.07 4.93 8.00
CA SER A 165 0.62 5.18 6.62
C SER A 165 1.80 5.16 5.65
N LEU A 166 1.54 4.70 4.44
CA LEU A 166 2.39 4.88 3.27
C LEU A 166 1.75 5.95 2.39
N TYR A 167 2.56 6.83 1.80
CA TYR A 167 2.08 7.90 0.94
C TYR A 167 2.61 7.76 -0.47
N ALA A 168 1.86 8.30 -1.47
CA ALA A 168 2.35 8.30 -2.83
C ALA A 168 1.93 9.54 -3.62
N ILE A 169 2.73 9.86 -4.65
CA ILE A 169 2.42 10.77 -5.74
C ILE A 169 2.58 9.99 -7.04
N VAL A 170 1.64 10.19 -7.97
CA VAL A 170 1.65 9.54 -9.28
C VAL A 170 1.93 10.56 -10.36
N ASN A 171 2.79 10.23 -11.32
CA ASN A 171 2.95 11.04 -12.52
C ASN A 171 2.82 10.21 -13.80
N ALA A 172 2.37 10.85 -14.88
CA ALA A 172 2.33 10.27 -16.21
C ALA A 172 3.75 10.12 -16.78
N LYS A 173 3.98 9.06 -17.56
CA LYS A 173 5.26 8.85 -18.29
C LYS A 173 5.14 9.24 -19.77
N GLY A 174 3.93 9.46 -20.26
CA GLY A 174 3.62 9.84 -21.61
C GLY A 174 2.80 11.12 -21.69
N THR A 175 2.24 11.35 -22.87
CA THR A 175 1.35 12.48 -23.14
C THR A 175 -0.11 12.05 -22.98
N ASP A 176 -0.45 11.54 -21.83
CA ASP A 176 -1.79 11.03 -21.53
C ASP A 176 -2.88 12.07 -21.76
N THR A 177 -3.92 11.68 -22.49
CA THR A 177 -5.14 12.49 -22.61
C THR A 177 -6.30 11.76 -21.92
N PRO A 178 -6.49 11.93 -20.61
CA PRO A 178 -7.53 11.26 -19.87
C PRO A 178 -8.90 11.89 -20.11
N THR A 179 -9.95 11.17 -19.73
CA THR A 179 -11.30 11.72 -19.70
C THR A 179 -11.45 12.78 -18.62
N SER A 180 -12.44 13.68 -18.79
CA SER A 180 -12.78 14.70 -17.79
C SER A 180 -13.20 14.06 -16.47
N ALA A 181 -12.69 14.55 -15.38
CA ALA A 181 -12.96 14.04 -14.02
C ALA A 181 -12.69 12.52 -13.86
N ALA A 182 -11.74 11.96 -14.62
CA ALA A 182 -11.35 10.57 -14.47
C ALA A 182 -10.90 10.28 -13.03
N VAL A 183 -11.34 9.15 -12.50
CA VAL A 183 -10.95 8.65 -11.17
C VAL A 183 -9.83 7.63 -11.35
N TYR A 184 -8.74 7.85 -10.66
CA TYR A 184 -7.59 6.95 -10.59
C TYR A 184 -7.60 6.27 -9.23
N THR A 185 -7.75 4.96 -9.19
CA THR A 185 -7.63 4.15 -7.98
C THR A 185 -6.27 3.46 -8.00
N ILE A 186 -5.48 3.68 -6.96
CA ILE A 186 -4.18 3.04 -6.80
C ILE A 186 -4.27 2.07 -5.62
N GLU A 187 -3.82 0.85 -5.85
CA GLU A 187 -3.76 -0.18 -4.83
C GLU A 187 -2.33 -0.69 -4.67
N VAL A 188 -1.95 -0.94 -3.43
CA VAL A 188 -0.60 -1.38 -3.07
C VAL A 188 -0.72 -2.61 -2.17
N TRP A 189 0.00 -3.67 -2.53
CA TRP A 189 0.14 -4.88 -1.73
C TRP A 189 1.58 -5.04 -1.28
N GLY A 190 1.75 -5.51 -0.07
CA GLY A 190 3.05 -5.81 0.50
C GLY A 190 3.01 -6.91 1.53
N VAL A 191 4.17 -7.27 2.01
CA VAL A 191 4.37 -8.24 3.08
C VAL A 191 5.32 -7.64 4.10
N LYS A 192 4.93 -7.65 5.36
CA LYS A 192 5.79 -7.28 6.48
C LYS A 192 6.88 -8.33 6.64
N MET A 193 8.12 -7.88 6.81
CA MET A 193 9.31 -8.70 6.91
C MET A 193 9.70 -8.99 8.37
#